data_f0453d4fafc9274ab6cc20f45c0dd34a
#
_entry.id   f0453d4fafc9274ab6cc20f45c0dd34a
#
_cell.length_a   1.000
_cell.length_b   1.000
_cell.length_c   1.000
_cell.angle_alpha   90.00
_cell.angle_beta   90.00
_cell.angle_gamma   90.00
#
_symmetry.space_group_name_H-M   'P 1'
#
loop_
_entity.id
_entity.type
_entity.pdbx_description
1 polymer ?
#
loop_
_entity_poly.entity_id
_entity_poly.type
_entity_poly.pdbx_seq_one_letter_code
_entity_poly.pdbx_strand_id
1 'polypeptide(L)'
;MGKKTVSVVMCTYNGEKYLREQMDSILAQTYPIHEIIVCDDCSTDGTMNILQEYATKFPFIKVHRNTRNKGCNQNFHDIFYQVSKKVDYIAISDQDDIWFPEKIGKLVQLIEKEEGYNLCFSDIISSPTYSRQQTKDYLPLPFTAESLFFRDNIPGHAMLIKRTFIENLKPWSGMTFYYDWWLAMNAALTDSIIKCKEPLSWHRVHSASVITTVGIKLSKHKPHSPIAPYVYGTYNFFKL
;
A
#
# COMPACT_ATOMS: atom_id res chain seq x y z
N MET A 1 24.35 -11.50 -10.46
CA MET A 1 23.16 -10.75 -10.91
C MET A 1 23.27 -9.31 -10.42
N GLY A 2 22.85 -8.32 -11.24
CA GLY A 2 22.83 -6.91 -10.82
C GLY A 2 21.85 -6.68 -9.69
N LYS A 3 22.03 -5.60 -8.91
CA LYS A 3 21.14 -5.21 -7.84
C LYS A 3 19.77 -4.82 -8.43
N LYS A 4 18.69 -5.36 -7.89
CA LYS A 4 17.33 -5.08 -8.35
C LYS A 4 16.93 -3.62 -8.09
N THR A 5 16.16 -3.05 -8.97
CA THR A 5 15.70 -1.65 -8.90
C THR A 5 14.29 -1.58 -8.35
N VAL A 6 14.06 -0.62 -7.45
CA VAL A 6 12.76 -0.44 -6.76
C VAL A 6 12.28 0.98 -6.96
N SER A 7 11.04 1.15 -7.42
CA SER A 7 10.27 2.38 -7.33
C SER A 7 9.37 2.35 -6.12
N VAL A 8 9.24 3.48 -5.42
CA VAL A 8 8.20 3.67 -4.41
C VAL A 8 7.08 4.49 -5.02
N VAL A 9 5.84 4.07 -4.83
CA VAL A 9 4.64 4.83 -5.24
C VAL A 9 3.87 5.24 -3.99
N MET A 10 3.41 6.50 -3.96
CA MET A 10 2.63 7.06 -2.87
C MET A 10 1.49 7.90 -3.43
N CYS A 11 0.28 7.73 -2.88
CA CYS A 11 -0.84 8.61 -3.12
C CYS A 11 -1.09 9.48 -1.90
N THR A 12 -1.32 10.80 -2.11
CA THR A 12 -1.55 11.74 -1.01
C THR A 12 -2.88 12.47 -1.17
N TYR A 13 -3.52 12.74 -0.03
CA TYR A 13 -4.66 13.64 0.08
C TYR A 13 -4.75 14.21 1.49
N ASN A 14 -4.53 15.52 1.65
CA ASN A 14 -4.55 16.23 2.93
C ASN A 14 -3.67 15.53 4.00
N GLY A 15 -2.42 15.24 3.63
CA GLY A 15 -1.47 14.47 4.43
C GLY A 15 -0.45 15.31 5.20
N GLU A 16 -0.55 16.65 5.19
CA GLU A 16 0.43 17.59 5.75
C GLU A 16 0.97 17.15 7.11
N LYS A 17 0.09 16.63 7.96
CA LYS A 17 0.42 16.30 9.36
C LYS A 17 1.48 15.22 9.53
N TYR A 18 1.53 14.21 8.64
CA TYR A 18 2.36 13.02 8.82
C TYR A 18 3.33 12.77 7.65
N LEU A 19 3.12 13.46 6.53
CA LEU A 19 3.84 13.21 5.29
C LEU A 19 5.36 13.33 5.43
N ARG A 20 5.86 14.28 6.25
CA ARG A 20 7.31 14.45 6.46
C ARG A 20 7.93 13.22 7.11
N GLU A 21 7.32 12.69 8.17
CA GLU A 21 7.82 11.49 8.84
C GLU A 21 7.85 10.29 7.88
N GLN A 22 6.80 10.15 7.06
CA GLN A 22 6.74 9.06 6.07
C GLN A 22 7.84 9.23 5.00
N MET A 23 7.98 10.40 4.40
CA MET A 23 8.99 10.67 3.38
C MET A 23 10.41 10.44 3.93
N ASP A 24 10.70 10.93 5.13
CA ASP A 24 12.00 10.73 5.78
C ASP A 24 12.28 9.25 6.03
N SER A 25 11.27 8.45 6.42
CA SER A 25 11.40 7.02 6.63
C SER A 25 11.68 6.24 5.33
N ILE A 26 11.11 6.69 4.21
CA ILE A 26 11.41 6.13 2.89
C ILE A 26 12.83 6.48 2.46
N LEU A 27 13.26 7.73 2.67
CA LEU A 27 14.62 8.17 2.34
C LEU A 27 15.69 7.51 3.21
N ALA A 28 15.32 7.07 4.43
CA ALA A 28 16.21 6.34 5.35
C ALA A 28 16.37 4.85 5.02
N GLN A 29 15.79 4.34 3.93
CA GLN A 29 15.93 2.95 3.55
C GLN A 29 17.39 2.59 3.25
N THR A 30 17.85 1.46 3.78
CA THR A 30 19.21 0.94 3.53
C THR A 30 19.38 0.34 2.13
N TYR A 31 18.29 0.01 1.47
CA TYR A 31 18.26 -0.41 0.09
C TYR A 31 18.03 0.79 -0.83
N PRO A 32 18.82 0.96 -1.93
CA PRO A 32 18.67 2.12 -2.80
C PRO A 32 17.33 2.11 -3.53
N ILE A 33 16.66 3.24 -3.48
CA ILE A 33 15.43 3.52 -4.21
C ILE A 33 15.81 4.18 -5.54
N HIS A 34 15.25 3.67 -6.63
CA HIS A 34 15.49 4.19 -7.98
C HIS A 34 14.72 5.49 -8.22
N GLU A 35 13.46 5.52 -7.83
CA GLU A 35 12.58 6.68 -7.90
C GLU A 35 11.48 6.60 -6.85
N ILE A 36 10.96 7.75 -6.46
CA ILE A 36 9.73 7.88 -5.67
C ILE A 36 8.74 8.66 -6.53
N ILE A 37 7.58 8.08 -6.80
CA ILE A 37 6.51 8.74 -7.54
C ILE A 37 5.38 9.02 -6.56
N VAL A 38 4.99 10.30 -6.46
CA VAL A 38 3.90 10.73 -5.60
C VAL A 38 2.80 11.33 -6.45
N CYS A 39 1.56 10.90 -6.23
CA CYS A 39 0.40 11.46 -6.89
C CYS A 39 -0.55 12.09 -5.86
N ASP A 40 -0.61 13.42 -5.85
CA ASP A 40 -1.49 14.18 -4.97
C ASP A 40 -2.91 14.29 -5.56
N ASP A 41 -3.90 13.92 -4.76
CA ASP A 41 -5.30 13.87 -5.15
C ASP A 41 -6.06 15.16 -4.83
N CYS A 42 -5.49 16.32 -5.23
CA CYS A 42 -6.03 17.65 -5.00
C CYS A 42 -6.07 18.08 -3.53
N SER A 43 -4.99 17.86 -2.77
CA SER A 43 -4.86 18.35 -1.40
C SER A 43 -5.07 19.88 -1.32
N THR A 44 -5.70 20.29 -0.22
CA THR A 44 -6.02 21.69 0.09
C THR A 44 -5.25 22.25 1.28
N ASP A 45 -4.47 21.41 1.96
CA ASP A 45 -3.55 21.74 3.06
C ASP A 45 -2.10 21.95 2.55
N GLY A 46 -1.13 21.94 3.43
CA GLY A 46 0.30 22.10 3.11
C GLY A 46 0.97 20.90 2.42
N THR A 47 0.24 19.83 2.08
CA THR A 47 0.78 18.60 1.46
C THR A 47 1.65 18.92 0.24
N MET A 48 1.14 19.71 -0.71
CA MET A 48 1.87 20.04 -1.94
C MET A 48 3.16 20.81 -1.70
N ASN A 49 3.17 21.73 -0.71
CA ASN A 49 4.37 22.48 -0.36
C ASN A 49 5.46 21.54 0.16
N ILE A 50 5.09 20.59 1.02
CA ILE A 50 6.00 19.55 1.54
C ILE A 50 6.58 18.73 0.39
N LEU A 51 5.71 18.22 -0.51
CA LEU A 51 6.16 17.42 -1.66
C LEU A 51 7.12 18.18 -2.58
N GLN A 52 6.88 19.46 -2.85
CA GLN A 52 7.76 20.29 -3.65
C GLN A 52 9.14 20.52 -3.00
N GLU A 53 9.19 20.69 -1.67
CA GLU A 53 10.45 20.76 -0.93
C GLU A 53 11.30 19.49 -1.13
N TYR A 54 10.67 18.29 -0.99
CA TYR A 54 11.36 17.02 -1.22
C TYR A 54 11.79 16.84 -2.67
N ALA A 55 10.93 17.13 -3.63
CA ALA A 55 11.26 17.01 -5.06
C ALA A 55 12.41 17.96 -5.49
N THR A 56 12.47 19.16 -4.91
CA THR A 56 13.57 20.10 -5.15
C THR A 56 14.89 19.56 -4.60
N LYS A 57 14.85 18.93 -3.43
CA LYS A 57 16.05 18.42 -2.74
C LYS A 57 16.54 17.08 -3.30
N PHE A 58 15.62 16.26 -3.81
CA PHE A 58 15.90 14.90 -4.29
C PHE A 58 15.34 14.71 -5.71
N PRO A 59 16.15 14.83 -6.78
CA PRO A 59 15.69 14.78 -8.17
C PRO A 59 15.03 13.47 -8.62
N PHE A 60 15.20 12.38 -7.85
CA PHE A 60 14.55 11.11 -8.11
C PHE A 60 13.10 11.03 -7.55
N ILE A 61 12.65 12.08 -6.85
CA ILE A 61 11.25 12.22 -6.40
C ILE A 61 10.48 12.99 -7.47
N LYS A 62 9.43 12.34 -7.99
CA LYS A 62 8.54 12.89 -9.00
C LYS A 62 7.17 13.12 -8.37
N VAL A 63 6.68 14.35 -8.45
CA VAL A 63 5.39 14.74 -7.88
C VAL A 63 4.42 15.09 -9.00
N HIS A 64 3.28 14.43 -9.01
CA HIS A 64 2.16 14.71 -9.88
C HIS A 64 0.97 15.19 -9.04
N ARG A 65 0.16 16.07 -9.58
CA ARG A 65 -1.08 16.52 -8.96
C ARG A 65 -2.25 16.25 -9.89
N ASN A 66 -3.27 15.58 -9.39
CA ASN A 66 -4.49 15.36 -10.14
C ASN A 66 -5.21 16.71 -10.40
N THR A 67 -5.97 16.79 -11.46
CA THR A 67 -6.82 17.96 -11.77
C THR A 67 -8.14 17.96 -11.00
N ARG A 68 -8.52 16.82 -10.44
CA ARG A 68 -9.67 16.61 -9.56
C ARG A 68 -9.39 15.48 -8.60
N ASN A 69 -10.07 15.45 -7.46
CA ASN A 69 -10.00 14.30 -6.55
C ASN A 69 -10.65 13.07 -7.22
N LYS A 70 -9.88 11.99 -7.34
CA LYS A 70 -10.29 10.72 -7.95
C LYS A 70 -10.59 9.65 -6.90
N GLY A 71 -10.21 9.89 -5.67
CA GLY A 71 -10.21 8.92 -4.57
C GLY A 71 -8.98 8.00 -4.58
N CYS A 72 -8.69 7.47 -3.41
CA CYS A 72 -7.49 6.65 -3.14
C CYS A 72 -7.31 5.53 -4.18
N ASN A 73 -8.38 4.80 -4.45
CA ASN A 73 -8.38 3.62 -5.30
C ASN A 73 -7.96 3.92 -6.75
N GLN A 74 -8.59 4.91 -7.37
CA GLN A 74 -8.26 5.31 -8.74
C GLN A 74 -6.88 5.95 -8.81
N ASN A 75 -6.48 6.68 -7.77
CA ASN A 75 -5.19 7.35 -7.72
C ASN A 75 -4.05 6.31 -7.69
N PHE A 76 -4.17 5.24 -6.87
CA PHE A 76 -3.22 4.14 -6.89
C PHE A 76 -3.21 3.36 -8.20
N HIS A 77 -4.37 3.14 -8.82
CA HIS A 77 -4.41 2.53 -10.14
C HIS A 77 -3.61 3.34 -11.16
N ASP A 78 -3.83 4.65 -11.22
CA ASP A 78 -3.19 5.50 -12.22
C ASP A 78 -1.68 5.64 -12.02
N ILE A 79 -1.20 5.67 -10.76
CA ILE A 79 0.22 5.84 -10.44
C ILE A 79 1.07 4.65 -10.85
N PHE A 80 0.54 3.43 -10.84
CA PHE A 80 1.29 2.22 -11.23
C PHE A 80 1.80 2.30 -12.67
N TYR A 81 1.04 2.94 -13.56
CA TYR A 81 1.43 3.11 -14.98
C TYR A 81 2.40 4.26 -15.23
N GLN A 82 2.71 5.07 -14.20
CA GLN A 82 3.70 6.15 -14.27
C GLN A 82 5.12 5.67 -13.89
N VAL A 83 5.22 4.47 -13.34
CA VAL A 83 6.49 3.88 -12.91
C VAL A 83 7.38 3.59 -14.11
N SER A 84 8.69 3.88 -13.98
CA SER A 84 9.69 3.60 -15.00
C SER A 84 9.67 2.12 -15.42
N LYS A 85 9.67 1.85 -16.72
CA LYS A 85 9.81 0.48 -17.27
C LYS A 85 11.15 -0.19 -16.94
N LYS A 86 12.10 0.58 -16.41
CA LYS A 86 13.43 0.10 -16.04
C LYS A 86 13.53 -0.49 -14.64
N VAL A 87 12.45 -0.39 -13.82
CA VAL A 87 12.47 -0.93 -12.48
C VAL A 87 11.95 -2.37 -12.45
N ASP A 88 12.46 -3.14 -11.50
CA ASP A 88 12.06 -4.54 -11.28
C ASP A 88 10.82 -4.61 -10.38
N TYR A 89 10.76 -3.76 -9.34
CA TYR A 89 9.77 -3.81 -8.29
C TYR A 89 9.12 -2.46 -7.99
N ILE A 90 7.89 -2.52 -7.53
CA ILE A 90 7.11 -1.39 -7.01
C ILE A 90 6.80 -1.66 -5.53
N ALA A 91 7.21 -0.75 -4.65
CA ALA A 91 6.80 -0.72 -3.25
C ALA A 91 5.70 0.34 -3.07
N ILE A 92 4.63 -0.03 -2.38
CA ILE A 92 3.48 0.83 -2.16
C ILE A 92 3.58 1.49 -0.79
N SER A 93 3.30 2.78 -0.72
CA SER A 93 3.35 3.57 0.51
C SER A 93 2.08 4.37 0.72
N ASP A 94 1.53 4.33 1.93
CA ASP A 94 0.59 5.33 2.42
C ASP A 94 1.35 6.59 2.85
N GLN A 95 0.64 7.69 3.10
CA GLN A 95 1.24 9.01 3.38
C GLN A 95 1.56 9.26 4.86
N ASP A 96 1.16 8.35 5.76
CA ASP A 96 1.04 8.60 7.19
C ASP A 96 1.63 7.50 8.10
N ASP A 97 2.35 6.54 7.51
CA ASP A 97 3.06 5.46 8.21
C ASP A 97 4.51 5.83 8.54
N ILE A 98 5.27 4.87 9.05
CA ILE A 98 6.74 4.92 9.15
C ILE A 98 7.32 3.57 8.70
N TRP A 99 8.19 3.58 7.70
CA TRP A 99 8.91 2.40 7.26
C TRP A 99 10.16 2.16 8.09
N PHE A 100 10.45 0.91 8.44
CA PHE A 100 11.71 0.57 9.07
C PHE A 100 12.83 0.52 8.02
N PRO A 101 14.06 0.94 8.36
CA PRO A 101 15.14 1.12 7.39
C PRO A 101 15.46 -0.10 6.53
N GLU A 102 15.21 -1.28 7.04
CA GLU A 102 15.47 -2.57 6.40
C GLU A 102 14.36 -3.08 5.46
N LYS A 103 13.21 -2.40 5.39
CA LYS A 103 12.00 -2.90 4.72
C LYS A 103 12.23 -3.31 3.28
N ILE A 104 12.70 -2.40 2.45
CA ILE A 104 12.88 -2.68 1.02
C ILE A 104 13.89 -3.81 0.82
N GLY A 105 15.02 -3.79 1.54
CA GLY A 105 16.06 -4.80 1.42
C GLY A 105 15.56 -6.20 1.75
N LYS A 106 14.80 -6.36 2.84
CA LYS A 106 14.24 -7.65 3.26
C LYS A 106 13.19 -8.16 2.28
N LEU A 107 12.31 -7.27 1.78
CA LEU A 107 11.29 -7.67 0.82
C LEU A 107 11.90 -8.08 -0.52
N VAL A 108 12.90 -7.35 -1.03
CA VAL A 108 13.62 -7.73 -2.25
C VAL A 108 14.34 -9.07 -2.06
N GLN A 109 15.04 -9.26 -0.95
CA GLN A 109 15.71 -10.52 -0.66
C GLN A 109 14.72 -11.70 -0.60
N LEU A 110 13.53 -11.48 -0.03
CA LEU A 110 12.51 -12.51 0.11
C LEU A 110 11.93 -12.91 -1.25
N ILE A 111 11.51 -11.94 -2.07
CA ILE A 111 10.86 -12.22 -3.36
C ILE A 111 11.82 -12.81 -4.40
N GLU A 112 13.13 -12.56 -4.24
CA GLU A 112 14.19 -13.12 -5.09
C GLU A 112 14.70 -14.49 -4.63
N LYS A 113 14.27 -14.95 -3.44
CA LYS A 113 14.76 -16.23 -2.88
C LYS A 113 14.35 -17.43 -3.71
N GLU A 114 13.16 -17.38 -4.28
CA GLU A 114 12.59 -18.45 -5.11
C GLU A 114 11.92 -17.83 -6.33
N GLU A 115 11.98 -18.53 -7.46
CA GLU A 115 11.26 -18.11 -8.67
C GLU A 115 9.74 -18.33 -8.50
N GLY A 116 8.94 -17.53 -9.18
CA GLY A 116 7.48 -17.68 -9.23
C GLY A 116 6.70 -16.64 -8.43
N TYR A 117 7.29 -16.00 -7.41
CA TYR A 117 6.59 -14.97 -6.64
C TYR A 117 6.47 -13.65 -7.41
N ASN A 118 5.27 -13.08 -7.43
CA ASN A 118 4.96 -11.78 -8.02
C ASN A 118 4.71 -10.69 -6.99
N LEU A 119 4.28 -11.08 -5.79
CA LEU A 119 3.96 -10.19 -4.68
C LEU A 119 4.57 -10.73 -3.38
N CYS A 120 5.27 -9.87 -2.65
CA CYS A 120 5.61 -10.13 -1.26
C CYS A 120 5.11 -9.00 -0.37
N PHE A 121 4.85 -9.30 0.90
CA PHE A 121 4.44 -8.32 1.88
C PHE A 121 4.98 -8.67 3.27
N SER A 122 5.00 -7.69 4.18
CA SER A 122 5.44 -7.88 5.55
C SER A 122 4.29 -7.82 6.54
N ASP A 123 4.52 -8.31 7.75
CA ASP A 123 3.71 -7.88 8.89
C ASP A 123 3.92 -6.39 9.16
N ILE A 124 3.00 -5.80 9.89
CA ILE A 124 3.01 -4.39 10.30
C ILE A 124 2.77 -4.28 11.80
N ILE A 125 3.25 -3.19 12.39
CA ILE A 125 2.87 -2.82 13.76
C ILE A 125 1.81 -1.73 13.64
N SER A 126 0.62 -1.98 14.15
CA SER A 126 -0.48 -1.02 14.10
C SER A 126 -0.81 -0.51 15.50
N SER A 127 -0.59 0.79 15.72
CA SER A 127 -0.81 1.43 17.03
C SER A 127 -0.93 2.95 16.90
N PRO A 128 -1.57 3.64 17.87
CA PRO A 128 -1.67 5.09 17.88
C PRO A 128 -0.34 5.78 18.24
N THR A 129 0.58 5.06 18.87
CA THR A 129 1.91 5.56 19.27
C THR A 129 2.97 4.74 18.59
N TYR A 130 4.02 5.41 18.06
CA TYR A 130 5.15 4.74 17.40
C TYR A 130 5.76 3.64 18.24
N SER A 131 5.92 2.46 17.67
CA SER A 131 6.56 1.31 18.30
C SER A 131 7.22 0.44 17.23
N ARG A 132 8.34 -0.20 17.60
CA ARG A 132 8.97 -1.30 16.87
C ARG A 132 8.72 -2.66 17.51
N GLN A 133 7.94 -2.70 18.59
CA GLN A 133 7.60 -3.94 19.27
C GLN A 133 6.25 -4.45 18.80
N GLN A 134 6.24 -5.65 18.25
CA GLN A 134 5.02 -6.34 17.87
C GLN A 134 4.26 -6.76 19.12
N THR A 135 3.01 -6.33 19.25
CA THR A 135 2.15 -6.63 20.40
C THR A 135 1.14 -7.75 20.13
N LYS A 136 0.96 -8.13 18.87
CA LYS A 136 0.06 -9.22 18.45
C LYS A 136 0.66 -9.96 17.28
N ASP A 137 0.60 -11.29 17.33
CA ASP A 137 0.85 -12.13 16.15
C ASP A 137 -0.29 -11.91 15.14
N TYR A 138 0.07 -11.49 13.94
CA TYR A 138 -0.86 -11.53 12.83
C TYR A 138 -1.16 -13.00 12.53
N LEU A 139 -2.42 -13.40 12.65
CA LEU A 139 -2.82 -14.80 12.38
C LEU A 139 -2.39 -15.16 10.96
N PRO A 140 -1.63 -16.25 10.79
CA PRO A 140 -1.29 -16.75 9.47
C PRO A 140 -2.57 -17.31 8.84
N LEU A 141 -3.19 -16.52 7.98
CA LEU A 141 -4.23 -17.04 7.09
C LEU A 141 -3.54 -17.57 5.83
N PRO A 142 -4.04 -18.67 5.25
CA PRO A 142 -3.58 -19.05 3.93
C PRO A 142 -3.91 -17.89 2.96
N PHE A 143 -2.93 -17.49 2.14
CA PHE A 143 -3.11 -16.43 1.15
C PHE A 143 -3.61 -17.02 -0.17
N THR A 144 -4.61 -17.89 -0.09
CA THR A 144 -5.30 -18.46 -1.25
C THR A 144 -6.35 -17.47 -1.78
N ALA A 145 -6.69 -17.57 -3.04
CA ALA A 145 -7.74 -16.76 -3.65
C ALA A 145 -9.07 -16.88 -2.87
N GLU A 146 -9.40 -18.08 -2.40
CA GLU A 146 -10.59 -18.33 -1.57
C GLU A 146 -10.56 -17.54 -0.26
N SER A 147 -9.42 -17.54 0.46
CA SER A 147 -9.32 -16.81 1.74
C SER A 147 -9.39 -15.32 1.55
N LEU A 148 -8.73 -14.79 0.50
CA LEU A 148 -8.73 -13.38 0.17
C LEU A 148 -10.08 -12.89 -0.37
N PHE A 149 -10.88 -13.77 -0.98
CA PHE A 149 -12.22 -13.44 -1.43
C PHE A 149 -13.13 -13.01 -0.27
N PHE A 150 -12.99 -13.67 0.88
CA PHE A 150 -13.80 -13.37 2.06
C PHE A 150 -13.18 -12.32 2.98
N ARG A 151 -11.89 -12.07 2.87
CA ARG A 151 -11.17 -11.19 3.78
C ARG A 151 -9.95 -10.56 3.12
N ASP A 152 -10.03 -9.26 2.88
CA ASP A 152 -8.86 -8.45 2.56
C ASP A 152 -8.03 -8.23 3.83
N ASN A 153 -6.83 -8.79 3.86
CA ASN A 153 -5.92 -8.73 5.00
C ASN A 153 -4.45 -8.54 4.59
N ILE A 154 -4.21 -8.15 3.33
CA ILE A 154 -2.88 -7.78 2.85
C ILE A 154 -2.88 -6.27 2.56
N PRO A 155 -2.42 -5.43 3.50
CA PRO A 155 -2.46 -3.99 3.31
C PRO A 155 -1.49 -3.55 2.22
N GLY A 156 -1.94 -2.66 1.35
CA GLY A 156 -1.17 -2.17 0.20
C GLY A 156 0.19 -1.62 0.60
N HIS A 157 0.25 -0.81 1.67
CA HIS A 157 1.48 -0.21 2.17
C HIS A 157 2.54 -1.21 2.69
N ALA A 158 2.17 -2.48 2.86
CA ALA A 158 3.10 -3.54 3.23
C ALA A 158 3.70 -4.28 2.03
N MET A 159 3.21 -4.03 0.80
CA MET A 159 3.53 -4.80 -0.40
C MET A 159 4.80 -4.33 -1.11
N LEU A 160 5.51 -5.30 -1.71
CA LEU A 160 6.45 -5.13 -2.81
C LEU A 160 6.03 -6.06 -3.95
N ILE A 161 5.92 -5.53 -5.17
CA ILE A 161 5.30 -6.23 -6.30
C ILE A 161 6.21 -6.15 -7.52
N LYS A 162 6.33 -7.24 -8.29
CA LYS A 162 6.99 -7.20 -9.60
C LYS A 162 6.27 -6.24 -10.54
N ARG A 163 6.99 -5.27 -11.10
CA ARG A 163 6.43 -4.31 -12.05
C ARG A 163 5.78 -5.01 -13.27
N THR A 164 6.47 -6.03 -13.80
CA THR A 164 5.96 -6.80 -14.95
C THR A 164 4.67 -7.56 -14.63
N PHE A 165 4.44 -7.94 -13.37
CA PHE A 165 3.17 -8.53 -12.96
C PHE A 165 2.02 -7.53 -13.13
N ILE A 166 2.18 -6.30 -12.65
CA ILE A 166 1.14 -5.26 -12.79
C ILE A 166 0.86 -4.95 -14.27
N GLU A 167 1.90 -4.87 -15.12
CA GLU A 167 1.73 -4.62 -16.55
C GLU A 167 0.93 -5.71 -17.27
N ASN A 168 1.04 -6.96 -16.82
CA ASN A 168 0.35 -8.09 -17.41
C ASN A 168 -1.08 -8.28 -16.87
N LEU A 169 -1.46 -7.56 -15.82
CA LEU A 169 -2.83 -7.59 -15.32
C LEU A 169 -3.77 -6.86 -16.31
N LYS A 170 -4.96 -7.40 -16.47
CA LYS A 170 -6.00 -6.69 -17.23
C LYS A 170 -6.29 -5.35 -16.55
N PRO A 171 -6.45 -4.28 -17.32
CA PRO A 171 -6.82 -2.99 -16.76
C PRO A 171 -8.06 -3.13 -15.87
N TRP A 172 -7.99 -2.52 -14.74
CA TRP A 172 -9.07 -2.47 -13.79
C TRP A 172 -10.15 -1.49 -14.29
N SER A 173 -11.20 -1.99 -14.86
CA SER A 173 -12.32 -1.17 -15.34
C SER A 173 -13.54 -1.34 -14.45
N GLY A 174 -13.96 -0.26 -13.81
CA GLY A 174 -15.25 -0.20 -13.11
C GLY A 174 -15.35 -1.02 -11.83
N MET A 175 -14.24 -1.35 -11.19
CA MET A 175 -14.25 -2.20 -10.00
C MET A 175 -14.62 -1.48 -8.72
N THR A 176 -15.36 -2.19 -7.90
CA THR A 176 -15.74 -1.85 -6.53
C THR A 176 -14.70 -2.27 -5.49
N PHE A 177 -13.61 -2.93 -5.90
CA PHE A 177 -12.58 -3.43 -4.99
C PHE A 177 -11.50 -2.40 -4.71
N TYR A 178 -10.88 -2.49 -3.55
CA TYR A 178 -9.67 -1.75 -3.25
C TYR A 178 -8.50 -2.28 -4.09
N TYR A 179 -7.57 -1.40 -4.47
CA TYR A 179 -6.43 -1.72 -5.34
C TYR A 179 -5.53 -2.82 -4.77
N ASP A 180 -5.32 -2.81 -3.46
CA ASP A 180 -4.51 -3.78 -2.73
C ASP A 180 -5.14 -5.17 -2.74
N TRP A 181 -6.43 -5.26 -2.49
CA TRP A 181 -7.17 -6.50 -2.61
C TRP A 181 -7.12 -7.07 -4.04
N TRP A 182 -7.30 -6.21 -5.05
CA TRP A 182 -7.20 -6.64 -6.45
C TRP A 182 -5.82 -7.19 -6.80
N LEU A 183 -4.73 -6.53 -6.36
CA LEU A 183 -3.36 -7.01 -6.54
C LEU A 183 -3.14 -8.36 -5.84
N ALA A 184 -3.56 -8.48 -4.59
CA ALA A 184 -3.43 -9.70 -3.80
C ALA A 184 -4.23 -10.86 -4.41
N MET A 185 -5.48 -10.62 -4.86
CA MET A 185 -6.30 -11.64 -5.51
C MET A 185 -5.66 -12.17 -6.80
N ASN A 186 -5.17 -11.29 -7.67
CA ASN A 186 -4.51 -11.73 -8.90
C ASN A 186 -3.23 -12.53 -8.63
N ALA A 187 -2.47 -12.15 -7.61
CA ALA A 187 -1.28 -12.89 -7.22
C ALA A 187 -1.63 -14.25 -6.57
N ALA A 188 -2.72 -14.32 -5.79
CA ALA A 188 -3.21 -15.56 -5.19
C ALA A 188 -3.73 -16.56 -6.22
N LEU A 189 -4.38 -16.07 -7.29
CA LEU A 189 -4.87 -16.92 -8.40
C LEU A 189 -3.73 -17.65 -9.14
N THR A 190 -2.50 -17.21 -8.97
CA THR A 190 -1.30 -17.81 -9.56
C THR A 190 -0.31 -18.35 -8.52
N ASP A 191 -0.77 -18.53 -7.27
CA ASP A 191 0.05 -18.98 -6.13
C ASP A 191 1.38 -18.23 -5.99
N SER A 192 1.38 -16.92 -6.28
CA SER A 192 2.60 -16.12 -6.40
C SER A 192 2.78 -15.08 -5.29
N ILE A 193 2.25 -15.37 -4.09
CA ILE A 193 2.37 -14.54 -2.89
C ILE A 193 3.35 -15.17 -1.89
N ILE A 194 4.24 -14.35 -1.33
CA ILE A 194 5.09 -14.74 -0.21
C ILE A 194 5.05 -13.72 0.91
N LYS A 195 5.03 -14.16 2.17
CA LYS A 195 4.95 -13.31 3.35
C LYS A 195 6.28 -13.25 4.11
N CYS A 196 6.73 -12.03 4.42
CA CYS A 196 7.73 -11.78 5.45
C CYS A 196 7.03 -11.73 6.82
N LYS A 197 7.46 -12.60 7.75
CA LYS A 197 6.86 -12.67 9.11
C LYS A 197 7.30 -11.53 10.02
N GLU A 198 8.32 -10.76 9.63
CA GLU A 198 8.79 -9.64 10.40
C GLU A 198 7.95 -8.38 10.09
N PRO A 199 7.57 -7.59 11.09
CA PRO A 199 6.98 -6.29 10.85
C PRO A 199 8.05 -5.33 10.32
N LEU A 200 7.79 -4.73 9.15
CA LEU A 200 8.73 -3.84 8.46
C LEU A 200 8.22 -2.41 8.34
N SER A 201 7.07 -2.12 8.90
CA SER A 201 6.54 -0.76 9.04
C SER A 201 5.66 -0.62 10.27
N TRP A 202 5.58 0.62 10.75
CA TRP A 202 4.59 1.02 11.74
C TRP A 202 3.45 1.75 11.03
N HIS A 203 2.26 1.19 11.15
CA HIS A 203 1.01 1.76 10.64
C HIS A 203 0.36 2.63 11.71
N ARG A 204 0.21 3.90 11.41
CA ARG A 204 -0.33 4.90 12.32
C ARG A 204 -1.85 4.80 12.41
N VAL A 205 -2.36 4.54 13.61
CA VAL A 205 -3.82 4.57 13.86
C VAL A 205 -4.23 5.98 14.28
N HIS A 206 -5.07 6.64 13.46
CA HIS A 206 -5.60 7.96 13.77
C HIS A 206 -7.02 8.16 13.19
N SER A 207 -7.73 9.18 13.69
CA SER A 207 -9.15 9.41 13.37
C SER A 207 -9.44 9.78 11.91
N ALA A 208 -8.45 10.25 11.17
CA ALA A 208 -8.59 10.67 9.78
C ALA A 208 -8.21 9.56 8.78
N SER A 209 -7.78 8.36 9.22
CA SER A 209 -7.46 7.27 8.30
C SER A 209 -8.73 6.77 7.58
N VAL A 210 -8.57 6.34 6.32
CA VAL A 210 -9.68 5.87 5.47
C VAL A 210 -10.46 4.75 6.15
N ILE A 211 -9.77 3.78 6.75
CA ILE A 211 -10.39 2.65 7.46
C ILE A 211 -11.23 3.12 8.64
N THR A 212 -10.73 4.06 9.44
CA THR A 212 -11.46 4.60 10.58
C THR A 212 -12.68 5.39 10.14
N THR A 213 -12.55 6.18 9.07
CA THR A 213 -13.65 6.99 8.52
C THR A 213 -14.76 6.12 7.96
N VAL A 214 -14.44 5.06 7.26
CA VAL A 214 -15.39 4.08 6.73
C VAL A 214 -16.05 3.32 7.88
N GLY A 215 -15.28 2.86 8.87
CA GLY A 215 -15.81 2.17 10.06
C GLY A 215 -16.78 3.01 10.87
N ILE A 216 -16.53 4.32 11.05
CA ILE A 216 -17.44 5.24 11.73
C ILE A 216 -18.74 5.44 10.94
N LYS A 217 -18.68 5.56 9.61
CA LYS A 217 -19.89 5.64 8.76
C LYS A 217 -20.74 4.38 8.85
N LEU A 218 -20.10 3.21 8.91
CA LEU A 218 -20.80 1.92 9.02
C LEU A 218 -21.39 1.70 10.42
N SER A 219 -20.73 2.16 11.48
CA SER A 219 -21.24 2.02 12.88
C SER A 219 -22.49 2.85 13.16
N LYS A 220 -22.77 3.90 12.37
CA LYS A 220 -24.01 4.68 12.46
C LYS A 220 -25.23 3.92 11.91
N HIS A 221 -25.04 2.88 11.14
CA HIS A 221 -26.08 1.95 10.69
C HIS A 221 -25.94 0.66 11.50
N LYS A 222 -26.53 0.60 12.70
CA LYS A 222 -26.50 -0.61 13.54
C LYS A 222 -27.11 -1.80 12.76
N PRO A 223 -26.34 -2.83 12.45
CA PRO A 223 -26.92 -4.07 11.94
C PRO A 223 -27.45 -4.89 13.11
N HIS A 224 -28.64 -5.41 12.98
CA HIS A 224 -29.28 -6.30 13.96
C HIS A 224 -28.73 -7.75 13.93
N SER A 225 -27.46 -7.97 13.57
CA SER A 225 -26.87 -9.31 13.48
C SER A 225 -25.43 -9.34 14.02
N PRO A 226 -25.09 -10.33 14.86
CA PRO A 226 -23.73 -10.52 15.39
C PRO A 226 -22.68 -10.93 14.34
N ILE A 227 -23.08 -11.18 13.10
CA ILE A 227 -22.19 -11.57 11.97
C ILE A 227 -21.70 -10.34 11.18
N ALA A 228 -22.18 -9.15 11.50
CA ALA A 228 -21.97 -7.92 10.75
C ALA A 228 -20.53 -7.44 10.54
N PRO A 229 -19.54 -7.65 11.42
CA PRO A 229 -18.17 -7.19 11.16
C PRO A 229 -17.45 -7.91 10.03
N TYR A 230 -17.92 -9.11 9.66
CA TYR A 230 -17.26 -9.99 8.67
C TYR A 230 -17.82 -9.87 7.25
N VAL A 231 -18.96 -9.22 7.06
CA VAL A 231 -19.70 -9.22 5.80
C VAL A 231 -19.59 -7.89 5.03
N TYR A 232 -19.05 -6.83 5.63
CA TYR A 232 -19.06 -5.49 5.03
C TYR A 232 -18.10 -5.32 3.83
N GLY A 233 -17.04 -6.12 3.72
CA GLY A 233 -16.25 -6.21 2.48
C GLY A 233 -17.01 -6.86 1.32
N THR A 234 -17.95 -7.77 1.64
CA THR A 234 -18.70 -8.56 0.65
C THR A 234 -20.07 -7.99 0.29
N TYR A 235 -20.64 -7.06 1.08
CA TYR A 235 -22.00 -6.55 0.86
C TYR A 235 -22.17 -5.69 -0.40
N ASN A 236 -21.10 -5.10 -0.91
CA ASN A 236 -21.12 -4.41 -2.21
C ASN A 236 -21.03 -5.37 -3.40
N PHE A 237 -20.77 -6.65 -3.18
CA PHE A 237 -20.65 -7.66 -4.23
C PHE A 237 -22.00 -8.10 -4.80
N PHE A 238 -23.06 -8.02 -4.04
CA PHE A 238 -24.40 -8.53 -4.38
C PHE A 238 -25.41 -7.45 -4.77
N LYS A 239 -24.96 -6.21 -5.00
CA LYS A 239 -25.78 -5.16 -5.61
C LYS A 239 -25.35 -4.90 -7.06
N LEU A 240 -25.39 -5.93 -7.86
CA LEU A 240 -25.52 -5.85 -9.33
C LEU A 240 -26.93 -6.17 -9.70
#